data_6c8dd31041962a16b70791d9a90ac891
#
_entry.id   6c8dd31041962a16b70791d9a90ac891
#
_cell.length_a   1.000
_cell.length_b   1.000
_cell.length_c   1.000
_cell.angle_alpha   90.00
_cell.angle_beta   90.00
_cell.angle_gamma   90.00
#
_symmetry.space_group_name_H-M   'P 1'
#
loop_
_entity.id
_entity.type
_entity.pdbx_description
1 polymer ?
#
loop_
_entity_poly.entity_id
_entity_poly.type
_entity_poly.pdbx_seq_one_letter_code
_entity_poly.pdbx_strand_id
1 'polypeptide(L)'
;MRRLASLFVLIAIFVAAPARADDPVMVGGPGMSGTPPSVDPAANVPESGTAPPAGAGATPFFAPIPFKNSQIGWGLAAMAGVIHRLDPDTTLKPSTGALGGFYSENKSWGVFAVEMARLKQDRWRLIGLAMYADVRYDFFGVGEAAGDAGVSVPVDQKMAIALGMGLRRLTTGLYAGPSFLWIRSDVALDESFESPELPAEEDLQRIDLLAPGIQAEFDSRNDDYWPSHGSYAITRATFFTKGMGSSREFQRYMVGWSWFATLKPERLVLATNLNSTIAKGDVPFWAIPSVGAGMYGLRGYTQGRYRDKVVTTIQAELRGHTAGRLGANAFFGIAQVAPSLGDLGDADVLPAGGAGLRFQLTDKYPMHMRADYAWGKKENILYISIGEAF
;
A
#
# COMPACT_ATOMS: atom_id res chain seq x y z
N MET A 1 30.14 20.80 1.98
CA MET A 1 29.34 19.56 2.04
C MET A 1 27.99 19.69 1.31
N ARG A 2 27.90 20.50 0.23
CA ARG A 2 26.64 20.80 -0.50
C ARG A 2 26.53 20.14 -1.88
N ARG A 3 27.28 19.06 -2.18
CA ARG A 3 27.29 18.44 -3.52
C ARG A 3 27.03 16.91 -3.56
N LEU A 4 26.53 16.32 -2.48
CA LEU A 4 26.22 14.88 -2.44
C LEU A 4 24.71 14.56 -2.49
N ALA A 5 23.83 15.55 -2.38
CA ALA A 5 22.38 15.35 -2.40
C ALA A 5 21.77 15.21 -3.81
N SER A 6 22.49 15.63 -4.86
CA SER A 6 21.97 15.63 -6.24
C SER A 6 22.16 14.31 -7.01
N LEU A 7 22.71 13.28 -6.39
CA LEU A 7 23.06 12.02 -7.10
C LEU A 7 22.04 10.88 -6.93
N PHE A 8 20.97 11.07 -6.17
CA PHE A 8 20.00 9.99 -5.91
C PHE A 8 18.75 9.98 -6.80
N VAL A 9 18.56 10.99 -7.64
CA VAL A 9 17.35 11.09 -8.49
C VAL A 9 17.49 10.37 -9.85
N LEU A 10 18.66 9.86 -10.23
CA LEU A 10 18.90 9.45 -11.62
C LEU A 10 19.41 8.00 -11.81
N ILE A 11 19.15 7.07 -10.90
CA ILE A 11 19.46 5.65 -11.13
C ILE A 11 18.19 4.80 -10.99
N ALA A 12 17.26 4.99 -11.91
CA ALA A 12 16.24 4.01 -12.27
C ALA A 12 16.43 3.62 -13.74
N ILE A 13 17.66 3.31 -14.15
CA ILE A 13 17.93 2.70 -15.45
C ILE A 13 18.21 1.23 -15.23
N PHE A 14 17.34 0.43 -15.81
CA PHE A 14 17.33 -1.01 -15.96
C PHE A 14 18.73 -1.61 -16.16
N VAL A 15 19.14 -2.49 -15.25
CA VAL A 15 20.05 -3.59 -15.56
C VAL A 15 19.23 -4.87 -15.49
N ALA A 16 18.76 -5.31 -16.63
CA ALA A 16 18.15 -6.62 -16.80
C ALA A 16 19.25 -7.68 -16.83
N ALA A 17 19.42 -8.42 -15.74
CA ALA A 17 20.11 -9.71 -15.78
C ALA A 17 19.08 -10.80 -16.13
N PRO A 18 19.41 -11.79 -16.98
CA PRO A 18 18.45 -12.82 -17.37
C PRO A 18 18.16 -13.75 -16.19
N ALA A 19 16.93 -13.74 -15.71
CA ALA A 19 16.44 -14.68 -14.72
C ALA A 19 15.99 -15.98 -15.41
N ARG A 20 16.36 -17.12 -14.81
CA ARG A 20 15.88 -18.45 -15.20
C ARG A 20 14.42 -18.61 -14.83
N ALA A 21 13.65 -19.18 -15.75
CA ALA A 21 12.28 -19.56 -15.59
C ALA A 21 12.17 -20.68 -14.54
N ASP A 22 11.37 -20.47 -13.48
CA ASP A 22 10.65 -21.54 -12.74
C ASP A 22 10.02 -21.10 -11.40
N ASP A 23 9.73 -19.81 -11.18
CA ASP A 23 9.08 -19.41 -9.92
C ASP A 23 7.75 -18.65 -10.13
N PRO A 24 6.71 -18.95 -9.34
CA PRO A 24 5.39 -18.35 -9.44
C PRO A 24 5.32 -16.94 -8.81
N VAL A 25 4.70 -16.01 -9.49
CA VAL A 25 4.61 -14.57 -9.18
C VAL A 25 3.25 -14.19 -8.60
N MET A 26 3.21 -13.39 -7.53
CA MET A 26 1.98 -12.78 -6.98
C MET A 26 1.96 -11.24 -7.05
N VAL A 27 0.74 -10.72 -7.13
CA VAL A 27 0.46 -9.28 -7.26
C VAL A 27 0.12 -8.70 -5.90
N GLY A 28 0.96 -7.79 -5.41
CA GLY A 28 0.57 -6.86 -4.36
C GLY A 28 -0.33 -5.77 -4.96
N GLY A 29 -1.50 -5.57 -4.39
CA GLY A 29 -2.40 -4.49 -4.79
C GLY A 29 -1.78 -3.10 -4.53
N PRO A 30 -2.20 -2.09 -5.27
CA PRO A 30 -1.65 -0.75 -5.15
C PRO A 30 -2.13 -0.02 -3.91
N GLY A 31 -1.21 0.44 -3.09
CA GLY A 31 -1.50 1.39 -2.04
C GLY A 31 -2.00 2.71 -2.65
N MET A 32 -3.22 3.09 -2.35
CA MET A 32 -3.77 4.40 -2.70
C MET A 32 -3.46 5.37 -1.57
N SER A 33 -2.54 6.30 -1.80
CA SER A 33 -2.43 7.49 -0.96
C SER A 33 -3.69 8.33 -1.17
N GLY A 34 -4.42 8.63 -0.11
CA GLY A 34 -5.70 9.33 -0.17
C GLY A 34 -6.92 8.42 0.00
N THR A 35 -6.73 7.13 0.18
CA THR A 35 -7.77 6.25 0.72
C THR A 35 -7.80 6.35 2.24
N PRO A 36 -8.99 6.15 2.86
CA PRO A 36 -9.08 5.95 4.30
C PRO A 36 -8.06 4.90 4.74
N PRO A 37 -7.72 4.86 6.04
CA PRO A 37 -6.65 4.03 6.57
C PRO A 37 -6.71 2.66 5.92
N SER A 38 -5.64 2.31 5.24
CA SER A 38 -5.60 1.16 4.36
C SER A 38 -5.79 -0.14 5.16
N VAL A 39 -7.03 -0.56 5.30
CA VAL A 39 -7.27 -1.97 5.15
C VAL A 39 -7.11 -2.18 3.66
N ASP A 40 -5.88 -2.42 3.20
CA ASP A 40 -5.67 -2.86 1.82
C ASP A 40 -6.24 -4.27 1.72
N PRO A 41 -7.47 -4.44 1.19
CA PRO A 41 -8.09 -5.76 1.14
C PRO A 41 -7.33 -6.69 0.19
N ALA A 42 -6.54 -6.13 -0.72
CA ALA A 42 -5.73 -6.91 -1.64
C ALA A 42 -4.38 -7.32 -1.02
N ALA A 43 -3.82 -6.54 -0.09
CA ALA A 43 -2.59 -6.90 0.61
C ALA A 43 -2.79 -8.01 1.65
N ASN A 44 -4.03 -8.16 2.15
CA ASN A 44 -4.38 -9.10 3.21
C ASN A 44 -5.31 -10.22 2.73
N VAL A 45 -5.45 -10.49 1.44
CA VAL A 45 -6.16 -11.67 0.98
C VAL A 45 -5.31 -12.89 1.39
N PRO A 46 -5.65 -13.61 2.48
CA PRO A 46 -4.97 -14.85 2.76
C PRO A 46 -5.32 -15.79 1.62
N GLU A 47 -4.37 -16.21 0.82
CA GLU A 47 -4.51 -17.45 0.07
C GLU A 47 -4.55 -18.59 1.10
N SER A 48 -5.61 -18.60 1.92
CA SER A 48 -5.84 -19.63 2.90
C SER A 48 -6.34 -20.87 2.18
N GLY A 49 -5.52 -21.82 2.03
CA GLY A 49 -5.92 -23.11 1.51
C GLY A 49 -4.91 -23.68 0.53
N THR A 50 -4.76 -24.95 0.60
CA THR A 50 -4.12 -25.76 -0.42
C THR A 50 -4.67 -25.32 -1.77
N ALA A 51 -3.78 -24.95 -2.73
CA ALA A 51 -4.22 -24.86 -4.11
C ALA A 51 -5.04 -26.12 -4.41
N PRO A 52 -6.29 -25.99 -4.87
CA PRO A 52 -7.12 -27.17 -5.07
C PRO A 52 -6.38 -28.12 -6.03
N PRO A 53 -6.43 -29.44 -5.80
CA PRO A 53 -5.85 -30.40 -6.72
C PRO A 53 -6.39 -30.18 -8.13
N ALA A 54 -5.64 -30.59 -9.14
CA ALA A 54 -6.05 -30.50 -10.54
C ALA A 54 -7.49 -31.05 -10.71
N GLY A 55 -8.42 -30.20 -11.17
CA GLY A 55 -9.83 -30.55 -11.29
C GLY A 55 -10.72 -30.23 -10.08
N ALA A 56 -10.18 -29.68 -9.00
CA ALA A 56 -11.00 -29.23 -7.88
C ALA A 56 -11.73 -27.93 -8.19
N GLY A 57 -13.01 -27.86 -7.85
CA GLY A 57 -13.84 -26.67 -7.94
C GLY A 57 -13.34 -25.52 -7.05
N ALA A 58 -14.09 -24.43 -6.99
CA ALA A 58 -13.76 -23.27 -6.15
C ALA A 58 -13.58 -23.68 -4.68
N THR A 59 -12.52 -23.19 -4.04
CA THR A 59 -12.22 -23.44 -2.62
C THR A 59 -12.60 -22.21 -1.79
N PRO A 60 -13.64 -22.30 -0.93
CA PRO A 60 -14.02 -21.18 -0.09
C PRO A 60 -13.02 -20.97 1.04
N PHE A 61 -12.89 -19.72 1.49
CA PHE A 61 -12.14 -19.37 2.69
C PHE A 61 -12.86 -18.29 3.49
N PHE A 62 -12.50 -18.20 4.78
CA PHE A 62 -12.91 -17.14 5.68
C PHE A 62 -11.70 -16.73 6.53
N ALA A 63 -11.46 -15.41 6.66
CA ALA A 63 -10.34 -14.91 7.44
C ALA A 63 -10.78 -13.72 8.32
N PRO A 64 -10.79 -13.88 9.66
CA PRO A 64 -10.86 -12.76 10.59
C PRO A 64 -9.43 -12.21 10.79
N ILE A 65 -9.27 -10.88 10.66
CA ILE A 65 -7.97 -10.20 10.70
C ILE A 65 -8.04 -9.09 11.75
N PRO A 66 -7.54 -9.32 12.97
CA PRO A 66 -7.36 -8.22 13.92
C PRO A 66 -6.27 -7.28 13.39
N PHE A 67 -6.50 -5.99 13.54
CA PHE A 67 -5.52 -4.98 13.13
C PHE A 67 -5.42 -3.86 14.17
N LYS A 68 -4.26 -3.17 14.14
CA LYS A 68 -4.08 -1.86 14.75
C LYS A 68 -3.43 -0.93 13.74
N ASN A 69 -4.10 0.18 13.50
CA ASN A 69 -3.69 1.22 12.55
C ASN A 69 -3.51 2.54 13.29
N SER A 70 -2.58 3.38 12.84
CA SER A 70 -2.26 4.65 13.49
C SER A 70 -3.35 5.70 13.40
N GLN A 71 -4.30 5.55 12.48
CA GLN A 71 -5.33 6.55 12.19
C GLN A 71 -6.70 6.16 12.76
N ILE A 72 -7.09 4.89 12.68
CA ILE A 72 -8.40 4.40 13.14
C ILE A 72 -8.35 3.49 14.37
N GLY A 73 -7.15 3.27 14.91
CA GLY A 73 -6.96 2.50 16.13
C GLY A 73 -7.07 0.99 15.96
N TRP A 74 -7.57 0.31 16.99
CA TRP A 74 -7.83 -1.13 16.96
C TRP A 74 -9.07 -1.43 16.13
N GLY A 75 -9.03 -2.58 15.44
CA GLY A 75 -10.18 -3.02 14.68
C GLY A 75 -10.13 -4.50 14.34
N LEU A 76 -11.22 -4.95 13.76
CA LEU A 76 -11.36 -6.28 13.20
C LEU A 76 -11.82 -6.14 11.75
N ALA A 77 -11.07 -6.73 10.84
CA ALA A 77 -11.52 -6.99 9.49
C ALA A 77 -11.93 -8.45 9.36
N ALA A 78 -12.88 -8.73 8.50
CA ALA A 78 -13.25 -10.09 8.14
C ALA A 78 -13.49 -10.17 6.65
N MET A 79 -13.01 -11.23 6.02
CA MET A 79 -13.31 -11.51 4.62
C MET A 79 -13.71 -12.96 4.39
N ALA A 80 -14.60 -13.15 3.44
CA ALA A 80 -14.97 -14.45 2.91
C ALA A 80 -14.79 -14.45 1.40
N GLY A 81 -14.29 -15.53 0.84
CA GLY A 81 -14.02 -15.57 -0.59
C GLY A 81 -13.86 -16.96 -1.13
N VAL A 82 -13.46 -17.01 -2.38
CA VAL A 82 -13.20 -18.26 -3.11
C VAL A 82 -11.89 -18.15 -3.87
N ILE A 83 -11.08 -19.18 -3.74
CA ILE A 83 -9.93 -19.41 -4.59
C ILE A 83 -10.40 -20.28 -5.72
N HIS A 84 -10.26 -19.82 -6.95
CA HIS A 84 -10.75 -20.52 -8.13
C HIS A 84 -9.74 -20.49 -9.27
N ARG A 85 -9.89 -21.38 -10.24
CA ARG A 85 -9.02 -21.44 -11.42
C ARG A 85 -9.81 -21.09 -12.66
N LEU A 86 -9.32 -20.06 -13.36
CA LEU A 86 -9.82 -19.67 -14.68
C LEU A 86 -8.93 -20.22 -15.82
N ASP A 87 -7.82 -20.85 -15.45
CA ASP A 87 -6.89 -21.50 -16.38
C ASP A 87 -6.74 -22.97 -16.00
N PRO A 88 -6.72 -23.90 -16.98
CA PRO A 88 -6.55 -25.33 -16.72
C PRO A 88 -5.14 -25.70 -16.21
N ASP A 89 -4.15 -24.83 -16.40
CA ASP A 89 -2.79 -25.07 -15.94
C ASP A 89 -2.72 -24.95 -14.40
N THR A 90 -2.48 -26.08 -13.75
CA THR A 90 -2.45 -26.20 -12.30
C THR A 90 -1.14 -25.74 -11.66
N THR A 91 -0.10 -25.48 -12.46
CA THR A 91 1.17 -24.93 -12.00
C THR A 91 1.09 -23.43 -11.75
N LEU A 92 0.10 -22.77 -12.37
CA LEU A 92 -0.14 -21.33 -12.19
C LEU A 92 -0.86 -21.03 -10.89
N LYS A 93 -0.61 -19.85 -10.37
CA LYS A 93 -1.37 -19.33 -9.20
C LYS A 93 -2.85 -19.20 -9.54
N PRO A 94 -3.74 -19.56 -8.62
CA PRO A 94 -5.18 -19.43 -8.81
C PRO A 94 -5.61 -17.96 -8.84
N SER A 95 -6.82 -17.73 -9.32
CA SER A 95 -7.57 -16.49 -9.16
C SER A 95 -8.22 -16.45 -7.77
N THR A 96 -8.53 -15.26 -7.27
CA THR A 96 -9.15 -15.09 -5.96
C THR A 96 -10.20 -14.00 -6.00
N GLY A 97 -11.42 -14.34 -5.59
CA GLY A 97 -12.50 -13.41 -5.36
C GLY A 97 -12.86 -13.35 -3.88
N ALA A 98 -13.06 -12.15 -3.32
CA ALA A 98 -13.43 -12.00 -1.93
C ALA A 98 -14.37 -10.81 -1.69
N LEU A 99 -15.19 -10.95 -0.65
CA LEU A 99 -16.00 -9.90 -0.04
C LEU A 99 -15.55 -9.75 1.41
N GLY A 100 -15.49 -8.53 1.90
CA GLY A 100 -15.10 -8.31 3.28
C GLY A 100 -15.55 -6.97 3.82
N GLY A 101 -15.20 -6.73 5.08
CA GLY A 101 -15.43 -5.47 5.75
C GLY A 101 -14.56 -5.33 6.98
N PHE A 102 -14.56 -4.14 7.56
CA PHE A 102 -13.86 -3.83 8.80
C PHE A 102 -14.69 -2.93 9.70
N TYR A 103 -14.39 -2.98 11.00
CA TYR A 103 -14.88 -2.06 12.01
C TYR A 103 -13.75 -1.75 13.01
N SER A 104 -13.64 -0.49 13.43
CA SER A 104 -12.59 -0.02 14.33
C SER A 104 -13.12 0.69 15.57
N GLU A 105 -12.25 0.88 16.57
CA GLU A 105 -12.60 1.49 17.87
C GLU A 105 -13.10 2.93 17.74
N ASN A 106 -12.60 3.70 16.76
CA ASN A 106 -13.09 5.05 16.49
C ASN A 106 -14.38 5.08 15.66
N LYS A 107 -15.05 3.90 15.51
CA LYS A 107 -16.30 3.71 14.76
C LYS A 107 -16.15 3.87 13.24
N SER A 108 -14.93 3.86 12.69
CA SER A 108 -14.74 3.73 11.25
C SER A 108 -15.13 2.33 10.80
N TRP A 109 -15.77 2.24 9.65
CA TRP A 109 -16.17 0.97 9.07
C TRP A 109 -16.12 1.02 7.55
N GLY A 110 -16.09 -0.14 6.93
CA GLY A 110 -16.15 -0.24 5.48
C GLY A 110 -16.43 -1.66 5.02
N VAL A 111 -16.87 -1.77 3.77
CA VAL A 111 -17.10 -3.04 3.07
C VAL A 111 -16.43 -3.00 1.71
N PHE A 112 -15.96 -4.13 1.23
CA PHE A 112 -15.28 -4.22 -0.06
C PHE A 112 -15.56 -5.53 -0.77
N ALA A 113 -15.38 -5.50 -2.08
CA ALA A 113 -15.34 -6.64 -2.97
C ALA A 113 -14.07 -6.56 -3.82
N VAL A 114 -13.36 -7.66 -3.97
CA VAL A 114 -12.15 -7.74 -4.79
C VAL A 114 -12.17 -9.00 -5.63
N GLU A 115 -11.71 -8.89 -6.88
CA GLU A 115 -11.43 -10.02 -7.78
C GLU A 115 -10.04 -9.82 -8.38
N MET A 116 -9.21 -10.85 -8.26
CA MET A 116 -7.89 -10.95 -8.89
C MET A 116 -7.89 -12.17 -9.81
N ALA A 117 -8.14 -11.95 -11.09
CA ALA A 117 -8.24 -12.99 -12.08
C ALA A 117 -6.95 -13.13 -12.89
N ARG A 118 -6.47 -14.38 -13.05
CA ARG A 118 -5.34 -14.74 -13.91
C ARG A 118 -5.82 -15.57 -15.07
N LEU A 119 -5.46 -15.14 -16.27
CA LEU A 119 -5.99 -15.70 -17.52
C LEU A 119 -4.85 -16.04 -18.49
N LYS A 120 -5.09 -17.06 -19.32
CA LYS A 120 -4.23 -17.43 -20.45
C LYS A 120 -2.78 -17.67 -20.02
N GLN A 121 -2.56 -18.58 -19.07
CA GLN A 121 -1.24 -18.92 -18.54
C GLN A 121 -0.53 -17.70 -17.92
N ASP A 122 -1.29 -16.94 -17.09
CA ASP A 122 -0.82 -15.69 -16.44
C ASP A 122 -0.32 -14.63 -17.44
N ARG A 123 -0.78 -14.70 -18.70
CA ARG A 123 -0.50 -13.63 -19.68
C ARG A 123 -1.30 -12.37 -19.41
N TRP A 124 -2.43 -12.50 -18.74
CA TRP A 124 -3.30 -11.39 -18.34
C TRP A 124 -3.66 -11.50 -16.86
N ARG A 125 -3.55 -10.39 -16.18
CA ARG A 125 -4.00 -10.18 -14.80
C ARG A 125 -5.07 -9.12 -14.80
N LEU A 126 -6.26 -9.47 -14.33
CA LEU A 126 -7.36 -8.53 -14.18
C LEU A 126 -7.60 -8.33 -12.69
N ILE A 127 -7.67 -7.08 -12.26
CA ILE A 127 -7.95 -6.72 -10.88
C ILE A 127 -9.16 -5.81 -10.88
N GLY A 128 -10.17 -6.17 -10.09
CA GLY A 128 -11.35 -5.36 -9.82
C GLY A 128 -11.49 -5.15 -8.32
N LEU A 129 -11.73 -3.93 -7.88
CA LEU A 129 -12.01 -3.58 -6.50
C LEU A 129 -13.20 -2.62 -6.45
N ALA A 130 -14.14 -2.88 -5.55
CA ALA A 130 -15.17 -1.94 -5.15
C ALA A 130 -15.17 -1.83 -3.63
N MET A 131 -15.26 -0.62 -3.08
CA MET A 131 -15.26 -0.36 -1.65
C MET A 131 -16.20 0.78 -1.30
N TYR A 132 -16.85 0.67 -0.15
CA TYR A 132 -17.51 1.78 0.54
C TYR A 132 -17.01 1.84 1.97
N ALA A 133 -16.68 3.03 2.45
CA ALA A 133 -16.21 3.23 3.81
C ALA A 133 -16.72 4.55 4.40
N ASP A 134 -16.92 4.56 5.71
CA ASP A 134 -17.19 5.72 6.55
C ASP A 134 -16.08 5.75 7.61
N VAL A 135 -15.16 6.70 7.48
CA VAL A 135 -13.94 6.75 8.27
C VAL A 135 -13.78 8.08 8.99
N ARG A 136 -13.27 7.99 10.19
CA ARG A 136 -12.93 9.11 11.05
C ARG A 136 -11.44 9.17 11.25
N TYR A 137 -10.87 10.32 11.03
CA TYR A 137 -9.44 10.50 11.17
C TYR A 137 -9.06 11.95 11.45
N ASP A 138 -7.83 12.17 11.90
CA ASP A 138 -7.27 13.48 12.14
C ASP A 138 -6.58 14.05 10.90
N PHE A 139 -6.92 15.27 10.53
CA PHE A 139 -6.22 16.04 9.50
C PHE A 139 -5.30 17.05 10.16
N PHE A 140 -4.00 16.97 9.88
CA PHE A 140 -2.95 17.78 10.49
C PHE A 140 -2.49 18.97 9.61
N GLY A 141 -3.23 19.29 8.53
CA GLY A 141 -2.79 20.29 7.57
C GLY A 141 -1.86 19.73 6.49
N VAL A 142 -1.24 20.62 5.70
CA VAL A 142 -0.35 20.30 4.58
C VAL A 142 1.03 20.91 4.83
N GLY A 143 2.07 20.16 4.50
CA GLY A 143 3.45 20.54 4.72
C GLY A 143 4.03 19.98 6.01
N GLU A 144 5.35 20.07 6.12
CA GLU A 144 6.10 19.58 7.29
C GLU A 144 5.78 20.36 8.55
N ALA A 145 5.71 21.69 8.46
CA ALA A 145 5.44 22.57 9.59
C ALA A 145 4.10 22.26 10.28
N ALA A 146 3.05 21.94 9.50
CA ALA A 146 1.75 21.54 10.02
C ALA A 146 1.84 20.19 10.78
N GLY A 147 2.55 19.22 10.21
CA GLY A 147 2.83 17.94 10.88
C GLY A 147 3.63 18.11 12.19
N ASP A 148 4.59 19.05 12.22
CA ASP A 148 5.38 19.36 13.39
C ASP A 148 4.60 20.11 14.48
N ALA A 149 3.67 20.97 14.09
CA ALA A 149 2.76 21.65 15.03
C ALA A 149 1.88 20.63 15.76
N GLY A 150 1.49 19.54 15.07
CA GLY A 150 0.74 18.44 15.66
C GLY A 150 -0.71 18.82 16.03
N VAL A 151 -1.20 19.96 15.56
CA VAL A 151 -2.59 20.34 15.68
C VAL A 151 -3.38 19.58 14.61
N SER A 152 -4.49 18.97 15.01
CA SER A 152 -5.33 18.22 14.07
C SER A 152 -6.79 18.64 14.13
N VAL A 153 -7.48 18.46 13.03
CA VAL A 153 -8.92 18.66 12.89
C VAL A 153 -9.56 17.29 12.66
N PRO A 154 -10.54 16.88 13.47
CA PRO A 154 -11.29 15.66 13.23
C PRO A 154 -12.09 15.74 11.93
N VAL A 155 -11.96 14.72 11.10
CA VAL A 155 -12.62 14.60 9.81
C VAL A 155 -13.44 13.33 9.76
N ASP A 156 -14.70 13.46 9.36
CA ASP A 156 -15.58 12.35 8.99
C ASP A 156 -15.65 12.28 7.46
N GLN A 157 -15.27 11.14 6.87
CA GLN A 157 -15.22 10.98 5.42
C GLN A 157 -15.93 9.72 4.98
N LYS A 158 -16.94 9.88 4.12
CA LYS A 158 -17.59 8.77 3.43
C LYS A 158 -17.02 8.64 2.03
N MET A 159 -16.58 7.44 1.68
CA MET A 159 -15.95 7.18 0.39
C MET A 159 -16.56 5.96 -0.30
N ALA A 160 -16.78 6.09 -1.61
CA ALA A 160 -17.00 4.96 -2.50
C ALA A 160 -15.87 4.92 -3.53
N ILE A 161 -15.30 3.75 -3.74
CA ILE A 161 -14.14 3.56 -4.64
C ILE A 161 -14.43 2.38 -5.57
N ALA A 162 -14.13 2.55 -6.85
CA ALA A 162 -14.06 1.46 -7.81
C ALA A 162 -12.74 1.55 -8.60
N LEU A 163 -12.02 0.43 -8.65
CA LEU A 163 -10.79 0.27 -9.40
C LEU A 163 -10.93 -0.91 -10.36
N GLY A 164 -10.57 -0.70 -11.61
CA GLY A 164 -10.37 -1.74 -12.60
C GLY A 164 -8.96 -1.67 -13.19
N MET A 165 -8.32 -2.82 -13.39
CA MET A 165 -6.98 -2.90 -13.93
C MET A 165 -6.81 -4.13 -14.80
N GLY A 166 -6.15 -3.97 -15.95
CA GLY A 166 -5.84 -5.06 -16.85
C GLY A 166 -4.38 -5.05 -17.25
N LEU A 167 -3.57 -5.96 -16.69
CA LEU A 167 -2.14 -6.04 -16.95
C LEU A 167 -1.83 -7.20 -17.88
N ARG A 168 -1.03 -6.93 -18.90
CA ARG A 168 -0.52 -7.94 -19.85
C ARG A 168 0.95 -8.22 -19.54
N ARG A 169 1.31 -9.49 -19.54
CA ARG A 169 2.70 -9.91 -19.47
C ARG A 169 3.46 -9.50 -20.74
N LEU A 170 4.48 -8.68 -20.60
CA LEU A 170 5.36 -8.22 -21.68
C LEU A 170 6.56 -9.14 -21.82
N THR A 171 7.14 -9.55 -20.69
CA THR A 171 8.20 -10.56 -20.60
C THR A 171 8.12 -11.24 -19.23
N THR A 172 9.01 -12.17 -18.92
CA THR A 172 9.06 -12.85 -17.62
C THR A 172 9.17 -11.83 -16.48
N GLY A 173 8.23 -11.88 -15.53
CA GLY A 173 8.14 -10.98 -14.40
C GLY A 173 7.64 -9.57 -14.69
N LEU A 174 7.57 -9.12 -15.95
CA LEU A 174 7.15 -7.76 -16.30
C LEU A 174 5.72 -7.74 -16.87
N TYR A 175 4.86 -6.96 -16.22
CA TYR A 175 3.47 -6.74 -16.60
C TYR A 175 3.21 -5.25 -16.76
N ALA A 176 2.39 -4.88 -17.73
CA ALA A 176 1.93 -3.49 -17.88
C ALA A 176 0.53 -3.45 -18.50
N GLY A 177 -0.19 -2.37 -18.20
CA GLY A 177 -1.51 -2.17 -18.78
C GLY A 177 -2.29 -1.00 -18.19
N PRO A 178 -3.50 -0.77 -18.71
CA PRO A 178 -4.36 0.31 -18.27
C PRO A 178 -4.99 0.02 -16.90
N SER A 179 -5.30 1.10 -16.20
CA SER A 179 -6.13 1.12 -15.01
C SER A 179 -7.20 2.20 -15.11
N PHE A 180 -8.26 2.02 -14.33
CA PHE A 180 -9.35 2.97 -14.22
C PHE A 180 -9.75 3.08 -12.77
N LEU A 181 -9.82 4.31 -12.27
CA LEU A 181 -10.15 4.61 -10.89
C LEU A 181 -11.32 5.59 -10.83
N TRP A 182 -12.33 5.25 -10.05
CA TRP A 182 -13.40 6.14 -9.64
C TRP A 182 -13.43 6.26 -8.13
N ILE A 183 -13.54 7.48 -7.62
CA ILE A 183 -13.68 7.78 -6.20
C ILE A 183 -14.80 8.81 -6.05
N ARG A 184 -15.72 8.54 -5.13
CA ARG A 184 -16.63 9.54 -4.59
C ARG A 184 -16.30 9.76 -3.13
N SER A 185 -16.17 11.02 -2.72
CA SER A 185 -15.85 11.40 -1.37
C SER A 185 -16.80 12.49 -0.90
N ASP A 186 -17.39 12.30 0.28
CA ASP A 186 -18.14 13.31 1.04
C ASP A 186 -17.39 13.52 2.36
N VAL A 187 -16.97 14.74 2.63
CA VAL A 187 -16.19 15.11 3.83
C VAL A 187 -17.02 16.03 4.71
N ALA A 188 -17.03 15.75 6.00
CA ALA A 188 -17.57 16.63 7.04
C ALA A 188 -16.50 16.90 8.10
N LEU A 189 -16.47 18.12 8.59
CA LEU A 189 -15.67 18.53 9.76
C LEU A 189 -16.56 18.61 11.00
N ASP A 190 -15.95 18.45 12.16
CA ASP A 190 -16.62 18.79 13.43
C ASP A 190 -16.71 20.34 13.51
N GLU A 191 -17.92 20.88 13.39
CA GLU A 191 -18.20 22.32 13.37
C GLU A 191 -17.79 23.05 14.67
N SER A 192 -17.52 22.31 15.75
CA SER A 192 -17.04 22.88 17.01
C SER A 192 -15.55 23.20 17.01
N PHE A 193 -14.83 22.89 15.95
CA PHE A 193 -13.37 23.01 15.88
C PHE A 193 -12.95 24.21 15.03
N GLU A 194 -12.34 25.22 15.67
CA GLU A 194 -11.67 26.33 14.97
C GLU A 194 -10.16 26.06 14.90
N SER A 195 -9.62 25.95 13.70
CA SER A 195 -8.18 25.74 13.46
C SER A 195 -7.72 26.55 12.23
N PRO A 196 -6.51 27.13 12.25
CA PRO A 196 -5.94 27.76 11.07
C PRO A 196 -5.59 26.74 9.95
N GLU A 197 -5.58 25.45 10.26
CA GLU A 197 -5.24 24.34 9.35
C GLU A 197 -6.49 23.71 8.69
N LEU A 198 -7.62 24.42 8.65
CA LEU A 198 -8.84 23.90 8.02
C LEU A 198 -8.60 23.59 6.53
N PRO A 199 -9.17 22.49 6.01
CA PRO A 199 -9.23 22.23 4.59
C PRO A 199 -9.96 23.34 3.83
N ALA A 200 -9.66 23.51 2.55
CA ALA A 200 -10.38 24.43 1.72
C ALA A 200 -11.88 24.07 1.68
N GLU A 201 -12.77 25.06 1.81
CA GLU A 201 -14.21 24.87 1.84
C GLU A 201 -14.74 24.06 0.65
N GLU A 202 -14.14 24.24 -0.50
CA GLU A 202 -14.45 23.48 -1.72
C GLU A 202 -14.11 21.99 -1.64
N ASP A 203 -13.22 21.56 -0.74
CA ASP A 203 -12.86 20.17 -0.50
C ASP A 203 -13.79 19.48 0.52
N LEU A 204 -14.64 20.24 1.22
CA LEU A 204 -15.68 19.75 2.13
C LEU A 204 -16.97 19.38 1.39
N GLN A 205 -17.05 19.69 0.11
CA GLN A 205 -18.18 19.29 -0.73
C GLN A 205 -17.97 17.87 -1.27
N ARG A 206 -19.04 17.32 -1.82
CA ARG A 206 -18.94 16.06 -2.55
C ARG A 206 -18.00 16.20 -3.74
N ILE A 207 -16.97 15.35 -3.77
CA ILE A 207 -16.00 15.28 -4.85
C ILE A 207 -16.11 13.93 -5.54
N ASP A 208 -16.35 13.94 -6.84
CA ASP A 208 -16.26 12.79 -7.72
C ASP A 208 -14.94 12.85 -8.51
N LEU A 209 -14.12 11.84 -8.40
CA LEU A 209 -12.87 11.70 -9.14
C LEU A 209 -12.96 10.53 -10.10
N LEU A 210 -12.62 10.77 -11.35
CA LEU A 210 -12.58 9.76 -12.40
C LEU A 210 -11.25 9.84 -13.13
N ALA A 211 -10.52 8.72 -13.18
CA ALA A 211 -9.16 8.74 -13.69
C ALA A 211 -8.80 7.47 -14.46
N PRO A 212 -8.46 7.59 -15.73
CA PRO A 212 -7.64 6.60 -16.41
C PRO A 212 -6.22 6.61 -15.86
N GLY A 213 -5.54 5.49 -15.99
CA GLY A 213 -4.14 5.36 -15.60
C GLY A 213 -3.44 4.27 -16.37
N ILE A 214 -2.15 4.17 -16.12
CA ILE A 214 -1.31 3.08 -16.60
C ILE A 214 -0.45 2.58 -15.46
N GLN A 215 -0.26 1.28 -15.38
CA GLN A 215 0.61 0.63 -14.40
C GLN A 215 1.59 -0.32 -15.09
N ALA A 216 2.80 -0.39 -14.55
CA ALA A 216 3.74 -1.43 -14.85
C ALA A 216 4.27 -2.04 -13.55
N GLU A 217 4.49 -3.35 -13.55
CA GLU A 217 5.02 -4.13 -12.43
C GLU A 217 6.12 -5.05 -12.92
N PHE A 218 7.19 -5.14 -12.14
CA PHE A 218 8.22 -6.14 -12.32
C PHE A 218 8.38 -6.92 -11.03
N ASP A 219 8.32 -8.24 -11.10
CA ASP A 219 8.46 -9.11 -9.95
C ASP A 219 9.38 -10.29 -10.27
N SER A 220 10.47 -10.38 -9.52
CA SER A 220 11.44 -11.46 -9.54
C SER A 220 11.68 -12.06 -8.15
N ARG A 221 10.76 -11.82 -7.21
CA ARG A 221 10.84 -12.40 -5.87
C ARG A 221 10.66 -13.91 -5.93
N ASN A 222 11.34 -14.60 -5.03
CA ASN A 222 11.19 -16.04 -4.88
C ASN A 222 9.92 -16.45 -4.13
N ASP A 223 9.36 -15.57 -3.33
CA ASP A 223 8.15 -15.79 -2.54
C ASP A 223 7.40 -14.47 -2.37
N ASP A 224 6.08 -14.52 -2.26
CA ASP A 224 5.25 -13.32 -2.15
C ASP A 224 5.02 -12.91 -0.69
N TYR A 225 4.98 -13.90 0.20
CA TYR A 225 4.67 -13.68 1.61
C TYR A 225 5.90 -13.39 2.44
N TRP A 226 7.01 -14.08 2.11
CA TRP A 226 8.30 -13.96 2.79
C TRP A 226 9.44 -13.94 1.77
N PRO A 227 9.54 -12.90 0.95
CA PRO A 227 10.61 -12.82 -0.03
C PRO A 227 11.97 -12.77 0.64
N SER A 228 12.86 -13.66 0.22
CA SER A 228 14.23 -13.74 0.72
C SER A 228 15.27 -13.30 -0.31
N HIS A 229 14.91 -13.28 -1.59
CA HIS A 229 15.73 -12.71 -2.68
C HIS A 229 14.87 -12.25 -3.84
N GLY A 230 15.45 -11.41 -4.70
CA GLY A 230 14.78 -10.83 -5.86
C GLY A 230 14.33 -9.39 -5.62
N SER A 231 13.49 -8.90 -6.51
CA SER A 231 12.99 -7.52 -6.50
C SER A 231 11.52 -7.47 -6.89
N TYR A 232 10.81 -6.52 -6.33
CA TYR A 232 9.50 -6.10 -6.80
C TYR A 232 9.53 -4.60 -7.10
N ALA A 233 9.14 -4.21 -8.30
CA ALA A 233 9.03 -2.82 -8.68
C ALA A 233 7.65 -2.53 -9.27
N ILE A 234 7.08 -1.38 -8.94
CA ILE A 234 5.80 -0.91 -9.44
C ILE A 234 5.90 0.56 -9.84
N THR A 235 5.29 0.92 -10.94
CA THR A 235 5.08 2.32 -11.31
C THR A 235 3.65 2.49 -11.80
N ARG A 236 3.04 3.61 -11.41
CA ARG A 236 1.68 3.97 -11.81
C ARG A 236 1.59 5.45 -12.12
N ALA A 237 0.91 5.77 -13.21
CA ALA A 237 0.46 7.13 -13.52
C ALA A 237 -1.06 7.15 -13.60
N THR A 238 -1.70 8.10 -12.91
CA THR A 238 -3.15 8.26 -12.84
C THR A 238 -3.50 9.71 -13.16
N PHE A 239 -4.46 9.92 -14.05
CA PHE A 239 -4.80 11.23 -14.61
C PHE A 239 -6.25 11.59 -14.30
N PHE A 240 -6.47 12.42 -13.29
CA PHE A 240 -7.78 12.95 -12.93
C PHE A 240 -8.09 14.15 -13.83
N THR A 241 -9.10 14.04 -14.68
CA THR A 241 -9.40 15.08 -15.66
C THR A 241 -10.89 15.43 -15.69
N LYS A 242 -11.19 16.73 -15.68
CA LYS A 242 -12.55 17.27 -15.76
C LYS A 242 -13.25 16.81 -17.05
N GLY A 243 -12.51 16.65 -18.13
CA GLY A 243 -13.04 16.14 -19.41
C GLY A 243 -13.61 14.73 -19.35
N MET A 244 -13.29 13.94 -18.33
CA MET A 244 -13.85 12.62 -18.09
C MET A 244 -14.84 12.56 -16.93
N GLY A 245 -15.21 13.70 -16.33
CA GLY A 245 -16.18 13.77 -15.23
C GLY A 245 -15.55 13.85 -13.83
N SER A 246 -14.24 14.10 -13.75
CA SER A 246 -13.59 14.37 -12.46
C SER A 246 -13.91 15.81 -11.99
N SER A 247 -14.26 15.98 -10.72
CA SER A 247 -14.51 17.32 -10.12
C SER A 247 -13.22 18.16 -10.02
N ARG A 248 -12.07 17.50 -9.92
CA ARG A 248 -10.75 18.12 -9.80
C ARG A 248 -9.84 17.67 -10.93
N GLU A 249 -8.84 18.46 -11.24
CA GLU A 249 -7.87 18.16 -12.30
C GLU A 249 -6.46 18.09 -11.74
N PHE A 250 -5.92 16.87 -11.66
CA PHE A 250 -4.58 16.61 -11.17
C PHE A 250 -4.04 15.27 -11.68
N GLN A 251 -2.77 15.06 -11.46
CA GLN A 251 -2.05 13.85 -11.84
C GLN A 251 -1.39 13.25 -10.61
N ARG A 252 -1.34 11.93 -10.55
CA ARG A 252 -0.61 11.20 -9.51
C ARG A 252 0.35 10.21 -10.16
N TYR A 253 1.59 10.24 -9.71
CA TYR A 253 2.63 9.31 -10.10
C TYR A 253 3.13 8.58 -8.85
N MET A 254 3.30 7.28 -8.96
CA MET A 254 3.83 6.43 -7.90
C MET A 254 4.94 5.56 -8.46
N VAL A 255 6.03 5.45 -7.72
CA VAL A 255 7.12 4.51 -7.96
C VAL A 255 7.41 3.80 -6.65
N GLY A 256 7.41 2.49 -6.67
CA GLY A 256 7.80 1.63 -5.55
C GLY A 256 8.86 0.63 -6.02
N TRP A 257 9.85 0.37 -5.18
CA TRP A 257 10.85 -0.66 -5.43
C TRP A 257 11.26 -1.31 -4.12
N SER A 258 11.09 -2.62 -4.04
CA SER A 258 11.56 -3.45 -2.95
C SER A 258 12.66 -4.38 -3.46
N TRP A 259 13.70 -4.57 -2.66
CA TRP A 259 14.78 -5.50 -2.97
C TRP A 259 15.07 -6.36 -1.74
N PHE A 260 15.34 -7.65 -1.99
CA PHE A 260 15.53 -8.64 -0.97
C PHE A 260 16.82 -9.40 -1.19
N ALA A 261 17.58 -9.63 -0.12
CA ALA A 261 18.81 -10.39 -0.13
C ALA A 261 18.93 -11.29 1.10
N THR A 262 19.22 -12.56 0.88
CA THR A 262 19.53 -13.51 1.95
C THR A 262 20.96 -13.25 2.46
N LEU A 263 21.06 -12.79 3.72
CA LEU A 263 22.36 -12.60 4.37
C LEU A 263 22.87 -13.89 5.02
N LYS A 264 21.96 -14.67 5.58
CA LYS A 264 22.24 -16.03 6.09
C LYS A 264 21.10 -16.95 5.67
N PRO A 265 21.38 -18.05 4.98
CA PRO A 265 20.36 -19.01 4.54
C PRO A 265 19.41 -19.36 5.68
N GLU A 266 18.09 -19.35 5.42
CA GLU A 266 17.00 -19.71 6.34
C GLU A 266 16.94 -18.91 7.65
N ARG A 267 17.82 -17.92 7.86
CA ARG A 267 17.92 -17.20 9.14
C ARG A 267 17.80 -15.70 9.06
N LEU A 268 18.37 -15.06 8.03
CA LEU A 268 18.45 -13.61 7.99
C LEU A 268 18.32 -13.07 6.57
N VAL A 269 17.34 -12.20 6.39
CA VAL A 269 17.05 -11.51 5.13
C VAL A 269 17.20 -10.00 5.36
N LEU A 270 17.86 -9.32 4.43
CA LEU A 270 17.78 -7.87 4.29
C LEU A 270 16.71 -7.55 3.25
N ALA A 271 15.71 -6.79 3.67
CA ALA A 271 14.69 -6.22 2.81
C ALA A 271 14.86 -4.69 2.77
N THR A 272 14.79 -4.11 1.58
CA THR A 272 14.83 -2.65 1.40
C THR A 272 13.64 -2.21 0.56
N ASN A 273 13.14 -1.00 0.82
CA ASN A 273 12.04 -0.42 0.07
C ASN A 273 12.30 1.06 -0.18
N LEU A 274 12.08 1.47 -1.41
CA LEU A 274 11.98 2.86 -1.84
C LEU A 274 10.57 3.08 -2.36
N ASN A 275 9.91 4.13 -1.89
CA ASN A 275 8.62 4.56 -2.44
C ASN A 275 8.62 6.06 -2.65
N SER A 276 8.06 6.51 -3.76
CA SER A 276 7.81 7.93 -4.01
C SER A 276 6.43 8.10 -4.63
N THR A 277 5.65 9.01 -4.07
CA THR A 277 4.36 9.42 -4.63
C THR A 277 4.38 10.92 -4.88
N ILE A 278 3.99 11.31 -6.07
CA ILE A 278 3.98 12.68 -6.55
C ILE A 278 2.56 12.99 -7.01
N ALA A 279 1.97 14.07 -6.49
CA ALA A 279 0.71 14.62 -6.95
C ALA A 279 0.95 16.01 -7.54
N LYS A 280 0.35 16.33 -8.69
CA LYS A 280 0.54 17.60 -9.39
C LYS A 280 -0.79 18.11 -9.90
N GLY A 281 -1.13 19.37 -9.58
CA GLY A 281 -2.37 20.02 -9.96
C GLY A 281 -3.23 20.36 -8.76
N ASP A 282 -4.56 20.40 -8.98
CA ASP A 282 -5.60 20.73 -7.99
C ASP A 282 -6.00 19.47 -7.21
N VAL A 283 -5.20 19.13 -6.20
CA VAL A 283 -5.33 17.90 -5.43
C VAL A 283 -6.18 18.15 -4.19
N PRO A 284 -7.33 17.46 -4.00
CA PRO A 284 -8.09 17.56 -2.76
C PRO A 284 -7.22 17.19 -1.55
N PHE A 285 -7.42 17.83 -0.40
CA PHE A 285 -6.56 17.63 0.78
C PHE A 285 -6.42 16.17 1.20
N TRP A 286 -7.53 15.42 1.15
CA TRP A 286 -7.55 14.00 1.50
C TRP A 286 -6.83 13.10 0.50
N ALA A 287 -6.61 13.60 -0.74
CA ALA A 287 -5.89 12.90 -1.81
C ALA A 287 -4.40 13.26 -1.89
N ILE A 288 -3.93 14.24 -1.09
CA ILE A 288 -2.51 14.59 -1.00
C ILE A 288 -1.72 13.43 -0.39
N PRO A 289 -0.60 13.01 -1.01
CA PRO A 289 0.26 11.97 -0.47
C PRO A 289 0.71 12.24 0.97
N SER A 290 0.86 11.18 1.77
CA SER A 290 1.29 11.33 3.16
C SER A 290 2.24 10.22 3.60
N VAL A 291 3.09 10.52 4.57
CA VAL A 291 3.92 9.54 5.26
C VAL A 291 3.03 8.60 6.07
N GLY A 292 3.42 7.34 6.18
CA GLY A 292 2.66 6.31 6.90
C GLY A 292 1.50 5.72 6.11
N ALA A 293 1.20 6.23 4.91
CA ALA A 293 0.11 5.77 4.06
C ALA A 293 0.53 4.63 3.13
N GLY A 294 -0.40 3.69 2.92
CA GLY A 294 -0.25 2.62 1.95
C GLY A 294 0.70 1.50 2.36
N MET A 295 0.83 0.51 1.47
CA MET A 295 1.62 -0.70 1.67
C MET A 295 3.11 -0.41 1.89
N TYR A 296 3.62 0.66 1.30
CA TYR A 296 5.05 1.02 1.35
C TYR A 296 5.30 2.23 2.26
N GLY A 297 4.34 2.58 3.12
CA GLY A 297 4.46 3.71 4.03
C GLY A 297 5.53 3.51 5.09
N LEU A 298 6.25 4.57 5.46
CA LEU A 298 7.22 4.53 6.55
C LEU A 298 6.48 4.34 7.88
N ARG A 299 6.80 3.27 8.62
CA ARG A 299 6.28 3.01 9.97
C ARG A 299 6.88 3.98 10.97
N GLY A 300 6.11 4.38 11.99
CA GLY A 300 6.55 5.30 13.05
C GLY A 300 5.90 6.67 12.97
N TYR A 301 5.02 6.86 11.98
CA TYR A 301 4.25 8.09 11.80
C TYR A 301 2.76 7.80 11.68
N THR A 302 1.95 8.62 12.32
CA THR A 302 0.50 8.62 12.11
C THR A 302 0.23 8.98 10.66
N GLN A 303 -0.51 8.11 9.99
CA GLN A 303 -0.87 8.32 8.59
C GLN A 303 -1.56 9.68 8.42
N GLY A 304 -1.08 10.50 7.50
CA GLY A 304 -1.64 11.82 7.23
C GLY A 304 -1.06 12.95 8.06
N ARG A 305 -0.22 12.68 9.08
CA ARG A 305 0.40 13.73 9.89
C ARG A 305 1.38 14.58 9.09
N TYR A 306 2.23 13.94 8.31
CA TYR A 306 3.15 14.62 7.38
C TYR A 306 2.68 14.33 5.96
N ARG A 307 2.19 15.34 5.27
CA ARG A 307 1.70 15.22 3.89
C ARG A 307 2.09 16.41 3.06
N ASP A 308 2.39 16.17 1.79
CA ASP A 308 2.58 17.20 0.78
C ASP A 308 2.47 16.56 -0.62
N LYS A 309 2.56 17.38 -1.67
CA LYS A 309 2.42 16.91 -3.06
C LYS A 309 3.48 15.89 -3.47
N VAL A 310 4.63 15.86 -2.80
CA VAL A 310 5.67 14.85 -2.97
C VAL A 310 5.98 14.20 -1.63
N VAL A 311 5.92 12.89 -1.59
CA VAL A 311 6.34 12.08 -0.44
C VAL A 311 7.31 11.02 -0.95
N THR A 312 8.48 10.95 -0.36
CA THR A 312 9.48 9.91 -0.65
C THR A 312 9.89 9.22 0.63
N THR A 313 9.94 7.89 0.61
CA THR A 313 10.34 7.06 1.76
C THR A 313 11.39 6.05 1.33
N ILE A 314 12.36 5.83 2.19
CA ILE A 314 13.34 4.76 2.07
C ILE A 314 13.40 4.01 3.39
N GLN A 315 13.31 2.69 3.36
CA GLN A 315 13.43 1.88 4.57
C GLN A 315 14.26 0.63 4.30
N ALA A 316 14.90 0.15 5.35
CA ALA A 316 15.59 -1.13 5.39
C ALA A 316 15.13 -1.92 6.60
N GLU A 317 14.96 -3.22 6.43
CA GLU A 317 14.50 -4.14 7.45
C GLU A 317 15.36 -5.42 7.44
N LEU A 318 15.86 -5.79 8.61
CA LEU A 318 16.46 -7.10 8.84
C LEU A 318 15.39 -8.02 9.39
N ARG A 319 15.09 -9.09 8.65
CA ARG A 319 14.10 -10.12 9.01
C ARG A 319 14.82 -11.37 9.46
N GLY A 320 14.58 -11.77 10.69
CA GLY A 320 15.20 -12.96 11.28
C GLY A 320 14.18 -14.05 11.57
N HIS A 321 14.50 -15.30 11.19
CA HIS A 321 13.80 -16.48 11.68
C HIS A 321 14.45 -16.93 12.98
N THR A 322 13.68 -17.05 14.06
CA THR A 322 14.26 -17.34 15.39
C THR A 322 14.12 -18.81 15.75
N ALA A 323 12.92 -19.32 15.89
CA ALA A 323 12.66 -20.72 16.20
C ALA A 323 11.22 -21.12 15.84
N GLY A 324 11.04 -22.26 15.19
CA GLY A 324 9.73 -22.77 14.82
C GLY A 324 8.95 -21.76 13.98
N ARG A 325 7.79 -21.29 14.46
CA ARG A 325 6.93 -20.31 13.80
C ARG A 325 7.23 -18.86 14.17
N LEU A 326 8.25 -18.62 15.00
CA LEU A 326 8.58 -17.29 15.49
C LEU A 326 9.69 -16.66 14.68
N GLY A 327 9.52 -15.40 14.34
CA GLY A 327 10.49 -14.51 13.73
C GLY A 327 10.54 -13.16 14.44
N ALA A 328 11.57 -12.40 14.15
CA ALA A 328 11.75 -11.03 14.62
C ALA A 328 12.33 -10.18 13.54
N ASN A 329 12.09 -8.86 13.61
CA ASN A 329 12.68 -7.90 12.71
C ASN A 329 13.16 -6.65 13.46
N ALA A 330 14.08 -5.94 12.82
CA ALA A 330 14.43 -4.58 13.17
C ALA A 330 14.49 -3.75 11.88
N PHE A 331 14.04 -2.52 11.93
CA PHE A 331 13.97 -1.66 10.76
C PHE A 331 14.33 -0.22 11.08
N PHE A 332 14.80 0.44 10.05
CA PHE A 332 15.05 1.88 10.05
C PHE A 332 14.68 2.45 8.68
N GLY A 333 14.23 3.69 8.66
CA GLY A 333 13.91 4.39 7.44
C GLY A 333 13.83 5.90 7.63
N ILE A 334 13.70 6.57 6.52
CA ILE A 334 13.54 8.01 6.43
C ILE A 334 12.42 8.36 5.45
N ALA A 335 11.76 9.48 5.69
CA ALA A 335 10.85 10.09 4.74
C ALA A 335 11.17 11.57 4.55
N GLN A 336 10.71 12.11 3.44
CA GLN A 336 10.67 13.55 3.17
C GLN A 336 9.32 13.89 2.53
N VAL A 337 8.78 15.05 2.86
CA VAL A 337 7.59 15.64 2.24
C VAL A 337 7.93 17.00 1.67
N ALA A 338 7.45 17.32 0.49
CA ALA A 338 7.76 18.58 -0.17
C ALA A 338 6.63 19.01 -1.13
N PRO A 339 6.44 20.32 -1.39
CA PRO A 339 5.44 20.82 -2.33
C PRO A 339 5.76 20.45 -3.78
N SER A 340 7.04 20.24 -4.11
CA SER A 340 7.47 19.78 -5.45
C SER A 340 8.75 18.93 -5.38
N LEU A 341 9.08 18.25 -6.48
CA LEU A 341 10.33 17.48 -6.57
C LEU A 341 11.59 18.36 -6.42
N GLY A 342 11.50 19.63 -6.84
CA GLY A 342 12.62 20.56 -6.72
C GLY A 342 12.95 20.93 -5.28
N ASP A 343 11.94 20.91 -4.43
CA ASP A 343 12.04 21.30 -3.01
C ASP A 343 12.44 20.12 -2.11
N LEU A 344 12.45 18.90 -2.64
CA LEU A 344 12.73 17.70 -1.85
C LEU A 344 14.13 17.73 -1.22
N GLY A 345 15.09 18.37 -1.88
CA GLY A 345 16.48 18.50 -1.37
C GLY A 345 16.62 19.42 -0.16
N ASP A 346 15.68 20.31 0.04
CA ASP A 346 15.65 21.29 1.17
C ASP A 346 14.67 20.84 2.28
N ALA A 347 13.86 19.80 2.03
CA ALA A 347 12.92 19.27 3.01
C ALA A 347 13.63 18.55 4.16
N ASP A 348 13.12 18.72 5.37
CA ASP A 348 13.64 18.01 6.54
C ASP A 348 13.47 16.49 6.40
N VAL A 349 14.41 15.77 6.98
CA VAL A 349 14.36 14.31 7.02
C VAL A 349 13.54 13.87 8.23
N LEU A 350 12.56 13.03 8.00
CA LEU A 350 11.70 12.40 8.99
C LEU A 350 12.22 10.98 9.28
N PRO A 351 13.06 10.77 10.31
CA PRO A 351 13.59 9.45 10.62
C PRO A 351 12.58 8.60 11.38
N ALA A 352 12.58 7.31 11.13
CA ALA A 352 11.82 6.33 11.90
C ALA A 352 12.59 5.03 12.06
N GLY A 353 12.32 4.32 13.14
CA GLY A 353 12.90 3.01 13.38
C GLY A 353 11.99 2.17 14.25
N GLY A 354 12.32 0.90 14.38
CA GLY A 354 11.51 0.00 15.19
C GLY A 354 12.00 -1.43 15.17
N ALA A 355 11.25 -2.23 15.92
CA ALA A 355 11.43 -3.67 15.98
C ALA A 355 10.07 -4.36 16.09
N GLY A 356 10.02 -5.62 15.73
CA GLY A 356 8.77 -6.37 15.79
C GLY A 356 8.95 -7.88 15.85
N LEU A 357 7.82 -8.53 16.05
CA LEU A 357 7.70 -9.97 16.09
C LEU A 357 6.89 -10.46 14.90
N ARG A 358 7.20 -11.68 14.50
CA ARG A 358 6.52 -12.42 13.44
C ARG A 358 6.03 -13.75 13.98
N PHE A 359 4.82 -14.10 13.65
CA PHE A 359 4.25 -15.41 13.95
C PHE A 359 3.68 -16.02 12.68
N GLN A 360 4.29 -17.10 12.20
CA GLN A 360 3.85 -17.80 10.99
C GLN A 360 2.50 -18.48 11.24
N LEU A 361 1.50 -18.08 10.45
CA LEU A 361 0.12 -18.53 10.62
C LEU A 361 -0.11 -19.94 10.07
N THR A 362 0.57 -20.28 8.98
CA THR A 362 0.38 -21.58 8.31
C THR A 362 1.72 -22.23 7.98
N ASP A 363 1.77 -23.57 8.00
CA ASP A 363 3.00 -24.30 7.66
C ASP A 363 3.22 -24.37 6.14
N LYS A 364 2.17 -24.22 5.37
CA LYS A 364 2.23 -24.35 3.92
C LYS A 364 2.72 -23.08 3.21
N TYR A 365 2.33 -21.92 3.73
CA TYR A 365 2.72 -20.61 3.20
C TYR A 365 3.38 -19.81 4.33
N PRO A 366 4.51 -19.14 4.09
CA PRO A 366 5.21 -18.36 5.12
C PRO A 366 4.51 -17.01 5.38
N MET A 367 3.19 -17.05 5.56
CA MET A 367 2.40 -15.89 5.90
C MET A 367 2.47 -15.61 7.40
N HIS A 368 2.83 -14.39 7.77
CA HIS A 368 3.05 -14.00 9.16
C HIS A 368 1.99 -13.03 9.67
N MET A 369 1.54 -13.24 10.88
CA MET A 369 1.03 -12.15 11.70
C MET A 369 2.21 -11.36 12.24
N ARG A 370 2.18 -10.04 12.11
CA ARG A 370 3.23 -9.16 12.59
C ARG A 370 2.73 -8.21 13.69
N ALA A 371 3.63 -7.92 14.62
CA ALA A 371 3.46 -6.87 15.62
C ALA A 371 4.73 -6.02 15.61
N ASP A 372 4.64 -4.80 15.09
CA ASP A 372 5.76 -3.87 14.98
C ASP A 372 5.56 -2.69 15.91
N TYR A 373 6.54 -2.42 16.80
CA TYR A 373 6.61 -1.17 17.54
C TYR A 373 7.61 -0.25 16.86
N ALA A 374 7.13 0.91 16.44
CA ALA A 374 7.89 1.89 15.69
C ALA A 374 7.87 3.25 16.38
N TRP A 375 8.96 3.98 16.26
CA TRP A 375 9.11 5.36 16.73
C TRP A 375 9.53 6.28 15.58
N GLY A 376 8.92 7.45 15.53
CA GLY A 376 9.23 8.55 14.63
C GLY A 376 9.70 9.79 15.39
N LYS A 377 9.68 10.96 14.74
CA LYS A 377 10.17 12.23 15.29
C LYS A 377 9.48 12.65 16.59
N LYS A 378 8.17 12.42 16.74
CA LYS A 378 7.36 12.89 17.90
C LYS A 378 6.31 11.87 18.36
N GLU A 379 6.37 10.63 17.89
CA GLU A 379 5.33 9.64 18.16
C GLU A 379 5.87 8.20 18.14
N ASN A 380 5.14 7.32 18.81
CA ASN A 380 5.41 5.89 18.84
C ASN A 380 4.13 5.15 18.51
N ILE A 381 4.22 4.16 17.63
CA ILE A 381 3.05 3.46 17.11
C ILE A 381 3.26 1.96 17.16
N LEU A 382 2.26 1.25 17.66
CA LEU A 382 2.16 -0.21 17.55
C LEU A 382 1.29 -0.54 16.33
N TYR A 383 1.83 -1.34 15.43
CA TYR A 383 1.12 -1.89 14.28
C TYR A 383 0.89 -3.38 14.50
N ILE A 384 -0.33 -3.84 14.23
CA ILE A 384 -0.67 -5.27 14.16
C ILE A 384 -1.35 -5.52 12.82
N SER A 385 -0.84 -6.49 12.07
CA SER A 385 -1.39 -6.85 10.77
C SER A 385 -0.93 -8.24 10.31
N ILE A 386 -1.43 -8.68 9.16
CA ILE A 386 -0.99 -9.90 8.47
C ILE A 386 -0.15 -9.50 7.25
N GLY A 387 0.87 -10.29 6.94
CA GLY A 387 1.83 -10.06 5.87
C GLY A 387 3.01 -9.19 6.29
N GLU A 388 3.97 -9.02 5.40
CA GLU A 388 5.14 -8.18 5.63
C GLU A 388 4.84 -6.70 5.31
N ALA A 389 5.75 -5.81 5.71
CA ALA A 389 5.55 -4.37 5.53
C ALA A 389 5.72 -3.94 4.05
N PHE A 390 6.53 -4.70 3.28
CA PHE A 390 6.80 -4.52 1.85
C PHE A 390 7.47 -5.76 1.27
#